data_336373340bb8bfcf2ffdb4c2d6da1791
#
_entry.id   336373340bb8bfcf2ffdb4c2d6da1791
#
_cell.length_a   1.000
_cell.length_b   1.000
_cell.length_c   1.000
_cell.angle_alpha   90.00
_cell.angle_beta   90.00
_cell.angle_gamma   90.00
#
_symmetry.space_group_name_H-M   'P 1'
#
loop_
_entity.id
_entity.type
_entity.pdbx_description
1 polymer ?
#
loop_
_entity_poly.entity_id
_entity_poly.type
_entity_poly.pdbx_seq_one_letter_code
_entity_poly.pdbx_strand_id
1 'polypeptide(L)'
;MKSSYSILDVSSTSSIICPQLSGLIIEHLEGQEDCLFLNIYVPQKALENELKLPVMLWIHGGSLTVGSGKFDSYGPHSFMDEDLVIVTINYRLGPLGFLTLGTQEVPGNAGLRHSV
;
A
#
# COMPACT_ATOMS: atom_id res chain seq x y z
N MET A 1 -11.98 -19.58 -19.78
CA MET A 1 -10.83 -18.68 -19.57
C MET A 1 -10.18 -19.07 -18.26
N LYS A 2 -8.97 -19.63 -18.29
CA LYS A 2 -8.21 -19.89 -17.06
C LYS A 2 -7.59 -18.57 -16.61
N SER A 3 -8.10 -18.01 -15.53
CA SER A 3 -7.48 -16.91 -14.82
C SER A 3 -6.18 -17.45 -14.23
N SER A 4 -5.05 -17.10 -14.80
CA SER A 4 -3.74 -17.40 -14.21
C SER A 4 -3.45 -16.35 -13.14
N TYR A 5 -3.66 -16.71 -11.89
CA TYR A 5 -3.15 -15.93 -10.77
C TYR A 5 -1.64 -16.21 -10.68
N SER A 6 -0.83 -15.22 -10.97
CA SER A 6 0.57 -15.26 -10.57
C SER A 6 0.64 -14.76 -9.12
N ILE A 7 1.01 -15.64 -8.21
CA ILE A 7 1.39 -15.22 -6.85
C ILE A 7 2.77 -14.58 -7.01
N LEU A 8 2.81 -13.26 -6.93
CA LEU A 8 4.06 -12.54 -6.79
C LEU A 8 4.49 -12.69 -5.33
N ASP A 9 5.56 -13.45 -5.08
CA ASP A 9 6.16 -13.49 -3.75
C ASP A 9 6.87 -12.15 -3.52
N VAL A 10 6.19 -11.27 -2.78
CA VAL A 10 6.67 -9.92 -2.44
C VAL A 10 7.44 -9.88 -1.13
N SER A 11 7.80 -11.02 -0.56
CA SER A 11 8.63 -11.06 0.66
C SER A 11 9.99 -10.37 0.46
N SER A 12 10.50 -10.33 -0.78
CA SER A 12 11.71 -9.58 -1.15
C SER A 12 11.46 -8.16 -1.65
N THR A 13 10.20 -7.76 -1.92
CA THR A 13 9.83 -6.43 -2.43
C THR A 13 9.26 -5.52 -1.35
N SER A 14 9.49 -5.84 -0.09
CA SER A 14 9.13 -5.00 1.07
C SER A 14 9.68 -3.57 1.01
N SER A 15 10.47 -3.25 -0.03
CA SER A 15 11.07 -1.94 -0.24
C SER A 15 10.38 -1.07 -1.30
N ILE A 16 9.35 -1.55 -2.01
CA ILE A 16 8.68 -0.74 -3.05
C ILE A 16 7.79 0.31 -2.39
N ILE A 17 8.09 1.57 -2.68
CA ILE A 17 7.32 2.73 -2.26
C ILE A 17 7.04 3.62 -3.47
N CYS A 18 5.98 4.42 -3.39
CA CYS A 18 5.70 5.42 -4.42
C CYS A 18 6.70 6.57 -4.35
N PRO A 19 6.96 7.27 -5.46
CA PRO A 19 7.91 8.38 -5.50
C PRO A 19 7.58 9.42 -4.43
N GLN A 20 8.56 9.73 -3.60
CA GLN A 20 8.44 10.65 -2.48
C GLN A 20 9.80 11.23 -2.11
N LEU A 21 9.79 12.39 -1.46
CA LEU A 21 11.00 12.97 -0.88
C LEU A 21 11.21 12.39 0.51
N SER A 22 12.40 11.89 0.78
CA SER A 22 12.81 11.41 2.09
C SER A 22 14.13 12.04 2.53
N GLY A 23 14.36 12.03 3.83
CA GLY A 23 15.53 12.62 4.47
C GLY A 23 15.22 13.84 5.32
N LEU A 24 15.83 13.88 6.53
CA LEU A 24 15.64 14.97 7.50
C LEU A 24 16.55 16.17 7.25
N ILE A 25 17.70 15.94 6.60
CA ILE A 25 18.73 16.97 6.39
C ILE A 25 19.01 17.18 4.91
N ILE A 26 19.03 16.10 4.15
CA ILE A 26 19.19 16.12 2.68
C ILE A 26 18.01 15.37 2.09
N GLU A 27 17.09 16.11 1.50
CA GLU A 27 15.96 15.53 0.79
C GLU A 27 16.47 14.85 -0.49
N HIS A 28 16.11 13.60 -0.68
CA HIS A 28 16.35 12.87 -1.92
C HIS A 28 15.06 12.19 -2.38
N LEU A 29 14.93 12.09 -3.70
CA LEU A 29 13.80 11.38 -4.29
C LEU A 29 14.06 9.88 -4.17
N GLU A 30 13.13 9.17 -3.61
CA GLU A 30 13.12 7.71 -3.55
C GLU A 30 11.80 7.14 -4.03
N GLY A 31 11.78 5.83 -4.29
CA GLY A 31 10.61 5.13 -4.78
C GLY A 31 10.58 4.97 -6.29
N GLN A 32 9.52 4.37 -6.79
CA GLN A 32 9.31 4.12 -8.22
C GLN A 32 7.83 4.29 -8.59
N GLU A 33 7.54 4.61 -9.86
CA GLU A 33 6.16 4.82 -10.30
C GLU A 33 5.31 3.54 -10.31
N ASP A 34 5.93 2.40 -10.59
CA ASP A 34 5.29 1.09 -10.43
C ASP A 34 5.28 0.70 -8.95
N CYS A 35 4.41 1.34 -8.19
CA CYS A 35 4.37 1.28 -6.73
C CYS A 35 3.02 0.85 -6.17
N LEU A 36 1.99 0.67 -7.00
CA LEU A 36 0.63 0.35 -6.56
C LEU A 36 0.52 -1.11 -6.14
N PHE A 37 1.11 -1.41 -5.01
CA PHE A 37 1.08 -2.73 -4.39
C PHE A 37 0.23 -2.70 -3.12
N LEU A 38 -0.33 -3.84 -2.80
CA LEU A 38 -0.97 -4.10 -1.53
C LEU A 38 -0.31 -5.30 -0.84
N ASN A 39 -0.33 -5.31 0.48
CA ASN A 39 0.09 -6.45 1.28
C ASN A 39 -1.13 -7.00 2.00
N ILE A 40 -1.22 -8.33 2.07
CA ILE A 40 -2.27 -9.04 2.80
C ILE A 40 -1.62 -9.88 3.87
N TYR A 41 -2.00 -9.65 5.12
CA TYR A 41 -1.54 -10.40 6.28
C TYR A 41 -2.70 -11.24 6.82
N VAL A 42 -2.53 -12.56 6.78
CA VAL A 42 -3.54 -13.52 7.21
C VAL A 42 -2.99 -14.32 8.37
N PRO A 43 -3.71 -14.44 9.50
CA PRO A 43 -3.31 -15.34 10.59
C PRO A 43 -3.18 -16.77 10.09
N GLN A 44 -2.10 -17.46 10.47
CA GLN A 44 -1.84 -18.83 10.02
C GLN A 44 -3.01 -19.78 10.33
N LYS A 45 -3.62 -19.64 11.50
CA LYS A 45 -4.79 -20.43 11.88
C LYS A 45 -5.98 -20.28 10.95
N ALA A 46 -6.12 -19.11 10.30
CA ALA A 46 -7.21 -18.88 9.36
C ALA A 46 -6.95 -19.57 8.03
N LEU A 47 -5.70 -19.64 7.59
CA LEU A 47 -5.30 -20.40 6.40
C LEU A 47 -5.49 -21.91 6.60
N GLU A 48 -5.08 -22.43 7.76
CA GLU A 48 -5.16 -23.84 8.08
C GLU A 48 -6.59 -24.35 8.25
N ASN A 49 -7.50 -23.51 8.72
CA ASN A 49 -8.87 -23.89 9.04
C ASN A 49 -9.92 -23.25 8.10
N GLU A 50 -9.49 -22.60 7.01
CA GLU A 50 -10.36 -21.92 6.05
C GLU A 50 -11.35 -20.93 6.71
N LEU A 51 -10.90 -20.22 7.74
CA LEU A 51 -11.73 -19.30 8.49
C LEU A 51 -12.04 -18.05 7.68
N LYS A 52 -13.29 -17.62 7.72
CA LYS A 52 -13.71 -16.31 7.18
C LYS A 52 -13.56 -15.26 8.27
N LEU A 53 -12.51 -14.45 8.15
CA LEU A 53 -12.22 -13.39 9.10
C LEU A 53 -12.62 -12.02 8.53
N PRO A 54 -12.93 -11.06 9.39
CA PRO A 54 -13.10 -9.67 8.96
C PRO A 54 -11.79 -9.13 8.37
N VAL A 55 -11.91 -8.21 7.42
CA VAL A 55 -10.78 -7.58 6.75
C VAL A 55 -10.68 -6.12 7.20
N MET A 56 -9.52 -5.73 7.68
CA MET A 56 -9.17 -4.34 7.99
C MET A 56 -8.24 -3.79 6.92
N LEU A 57 -8.70 -2.75 6.21
CA LEU A 57 -7.87 -2.02 5.27
C LEU A 57 -7.19 -0.87 5.99
N TRP A 58 -5.85 -0.85 5.91
CA TRP A 58 -5.02 0.23 6.42
C TRP A 58 -4.55 1.12 5.28
N ILE A 59 -4.86 2.41 5.37
CA ILE A 59 -4.41 3.45 4.46
C ILE A 59 -3.46 4.35 5.24
N HIS A 60 -2.19 4.38 4.84
CA HIS A 60 -1.17 5.14 5.57
C HIS A 60 -1.38 6.65 5.50
N GLY A 61 -0.94 7.36 6.52
CA GLY A 61 -0.85 8.81 6.54
C GLY A 61 0.42 9.34 5.86
N GLY A 62 0.76 10.61 6.08
CA GLY A 62 1.97 11.26 5.56
C GLY A 62 1.66 12.48 4.69
N SER A 63 0.59 13.22 5.03
CA SER A 63 0.19 14.47 4.35
C SER A 63 0.02 14.33 2.83
N LEU A 64 -0.28 13.14 2.33
CA LEU A 64 -0.38 12.80 0.90
C LEU A 64 0.94 12.98 0.12
N THR A 65 2.04 13.19 0.79
CA THR A 65 3.36 13.45 0.18
C THR A 65 4.38 12.36 0.47
N VAL A 66 4.25 11.67 1.60
CA VAL A 66 5.16 10.61 2.04
C VAL A 66 4.39 9.45 2.68
N GLY A 67 5.04 8.31 2.79
CA GLY A 67 4.51 7.13 3.44
C GLY A 67 4.41 5.92 2.53
N SER A 68 4.03 4.80 3.08
CA SER A 68 3.86 3.54 2.34
C SER A 68 2.99 2.55 3.12
N GLY A 69 2.55 1.51 2.43
CA GLY A 69 1.88 0.37 3.05
C GLY A 69 2.82 -0.60 3.76
N LYS A 70 4.09 -0.23 3.96
CA LYS A 70 5.05 -1.06 4.70
C LYS A 70 4.70 -1.13 6.18
N PHE A 71 4.88 -2.30 6.74
CA PHE A 71 4.62 -2.57 8.16
C PHE A 71 5.83 -2.37 9.09
N ASP A 72 6.95 -1.87 8.58
CA ASP A 72 8.19 -1.72 9.36
C ASP A 72 8.03 -0.83 10.60
N SER A 73 7.07 0.12 10.55
CA SER A 73 6.82 1.06 11.66
C SER A 73 5.64 0.66 12.55
N TYR A 74 4.75 -0.21 12.08
CA TYR A 74 3.49 -0.52 12.77
C TYR A 74 3.21 -2.03 12.83
N GLY A 75 4.20 -2.86 12.84
CA GLY A 75 4.19 -4.33 12.77
C GLY A 75 2.82 -5.02 12.94
N PRO A 76 2.47 -5.99 12.12
CA PRO A 76 1.19 -6.68 12.20
C PRO A 76 1.00 -7.45 13.52
N HIS A 77 2.08 -7.60 14.29
CA HIS A 77 2.13 -8.47 15.46
C HIS A 77 1.00 -8.21 16.46
N SER A 78 0.70 -6.92 16.73
CA SER A 78 -0.37 -6.58 17.68
C SER A 78 -1.78 -6.91 17.18
N PHE A 79 -1.95 -7.02 15.86
CA PHE A 79 -3.25 -7.33 15.24
C PHE A 79 -3.38 -8.80 14.83
N MET A 80 -2.25 -9.53 14.72
CA MET A 80 -2.28 -10.94 14.35
C MET A 80 -2.86 -11.84 15.45
N ASP A 81 -2.87 -11.36 16.70
CA ASP A 81 -3.53 -12.02 17.81
C ASP A 81 -5.06 -11.84 17.80
N GLU A 82 -5.52 -10.81 17.10
CA GLU A 82 -6.94 -10.57 16.84
C GLU A 82 -7.35 -11.32 15.57
N ASP A 83 -8.48 -11.96 15.57
CA ASP A 83 -8.97 -12.77 14.44
C ASP A 83 -9.42 -11.91 13.26
N LEU A 84 -8.47 -11.27 12.57
CA LEU A 84 -8.71 -10.43 11.41
C LEU A 84 -7.61 -10.54 10.36
N VAL A 85 -7.96 -10.23 9.11
CA VAL A 85 -7.03 -10.08 8.00
C VAL A 85 -6.69 -8.60 7.87
N ILE A 86 -5.41 -8.28 7.73
CA ILE A 86 -4.95 -6.90 7.52
C ILE A 86 -4.53 -6.75 6.06
N VAL A 87 -4.99 -5.68 5.43
CA VAL A 87 -4.56 -5.26 4.10
C VAL A 87 -3.95 -3.87 4.23
N THR A 88 -2.75 -3.69 3.71
CA THR A 88 -2.12 -2.37 3.59
C THR A 88 -1.90 -2.05 2.13
N ILE A 89 -1.98 -0.78 1.77
CA ILE A 89 -1.87 -0.34 0.38
C ILE A 89 -0.85 0.78 0.23
N ASN A 90 -0.21 0.83 -0.93
CA ASN A 90 0.42 2.03 -1.43
C ASN A 90 -0.58 2.82 -2.29
N TYR A 91 -0.44 4.14 -2.32
CA TYR A 91 -1.14 5.01 -3.26
C TYR A 91 -0.20 6.10 -3.76
N ARG A 92 -0.46 6.64 -4.96
CA ARG A 92 0.37 7.70 -5.53
C ARG A 92 0.35 8.94 -4.64
N LEU A 93 1.53 9.50 -4.42
CA LEU A 93 1.78 10.61 -3.51
C LEU A 93 2.12 11.90 -4.27
N GLY A 94 2.05 13.01 -3.57
CA GLY A 94 2.46 14.31 -4.08
C GLY A 94 1.82 14.68 -5.42
N PRO A 95 2.55 15.34 -6.31
CA PRO A 95 2.01 15.75 -7.61
C PRO A 95 1.51 14.58 -8.47
N LEU A 96 2.20 13.43 -8.44
CA LEU A 96 1.80 12.24 -9.21
C LEU A 96 0.44 11.67 -8.78
N GLY A 97 0.10 11.86 -7.51
CA GLY A 97 -1.17 11.41 -6.97
C GLY A 97 -2.28 12.46 -6.98
N PHE A 98 -1.92 13.73 -6.83
CA PHE A 98 -2.91 14.75 -6.46
C PHE A 98 -2.87 16.03 -7.29
N LEU A 99 -1.95 16.15 -8.28
CA LEU A 99 -1.95 17.30 -9.18
C LEU A 99 -3.28 17.38 -9.95
N THR A 100 -3.88 18.57 -9.97
CA THR A 100 -5.07 18.85 -10.76
C THR A 100 -4.94 20.17 -11.49
N LEU A 101 -5.39 20.21 -12.73
CA LEU A 101 -5.57 21.41 -13.51
C LEU A 101 -7.05 21.76 -13.69
N GLY A 102 -7.95 20.96 -13.11
CA GLY A 102 -9.38 21.11 -13.26
C GLY A 102 -9.91 20.79 -14.67
N THR A 103 -9.09 20.12 -15.49
CA THR A 103 -9.46 19.69 -16.85
C THR A 103 -9.79 18.19 -16.87
N GLN A 104 -10.37 17.73 -17.99
CA GLN A 104 -10.66 16.31 -18.16
C GLN A 104 -9.38 15.47 -18.25
N GLU A 105 -8.31 16.02 -18.80
CA GLU A 105 -7.01 15.36 -18.96
C GLU A 105 -6.27 15.26 -17.64
N VAL A 106 -6.43 16.25 -16.76
CA VAL A 106 -5.79 16.30 -15.44
C VAL A 106 -6.83 16.59 -14.35
N PRO A 107 -7.76 15.66 -14.12
CA PRO A 107 -8.88 15.87 -13.18
C PRO A 107 -8.45 15.83 -11.71
N GLY A 108 -7.23 15.35 -11.43
CA GLY A 108 -6.69 15.20 -10.08
C GLY A 108 -7.14 13.93 -9.38
N ASN A 109 -6.65 13.79 -8.15
CA ASN A 109 -6.99 12.70 -7.23
C ASN A 109 -6.69 11.28 -7.75
N ALA A 110 -5.62 11.14 -8.58
CA ALA A 110 -5.15 9.85 -9.06
C ALA A 110 -4.68 8.95 -7.90
N GLY A 111 -4.19 9.55 -6.81
CA GLY A 111 -3.78 8.83 -5.61
C GLY A 111 -4.89 7.97 -5.04
N LEU A 112 -6.08 8.51 -4.83
CA LEU A 112 -7.22 7.76 -4.28
C LEU A 112 -7.99 6.97 -5.36
N ARG A 113 -8.03 7.45 -6.61
CA ARG A 113 -8.77 6.78 -7.69
C ARG A 113 -8.16 5.45 -8.11
N HIS A 114 -6.85 5.27 -7.94
CA HIS A 114 -6.13 4.08 -8.34
C HIS A 114 -5.73 3.19 -7.15
N SER A 115 -6.24 3.49 -5.96
CA SER A 115 -5.98 2.71 -4.74
C SER A 115 -7.01 1.59 -4.50
N VAL A 116 -8.01 1.50 -5.36
CA VAL A 116 -9.12 0.53 -5.26
C VAL A 116 -9.24 -0.27 -6.53
#